data_62312691c32091f684673cab66c71079
#
_entry.id   62312691c32091f684673cab66c71079
#
_cell.length_a   1.000
_cell.length_b   1.000
_cell.length_c   1.000
_cell.angle_alpha   90.00
_cell.angle_beta   90.00
_cell.angle_gamma   90.00
#
_symmetry.space_group_name_H-M   'P 1'
#
loop_
_entity.id
_entity.type
_entity.pdbx_description
1 polymer ?
#
loop_
_entity_poly.entity_id
_entity_poly.type
_entity_poly.pdbx_seq_one_letter_code
_entity_poly.pdbx_strand_id
1 'polypeptide(L)'
;MAEEGFKLGEPALVCRWRLAGRHVPMLNRHMRALSQRTVGGEPLSVNMLSWVKQHIEWSLAEDASVESVGVLMLVIDEAGQAVMSTGAYEPLADATFDALMARASAARTEADRTGVAPEALCSVAEGSLVVGVSPDERVCAAVSLIEQLAETRGCRVERDPALQYRIVAGLDDAAVVLVSDEHGVVPATDRAGAAQDAAEVFFMVSAFEKLRDSAR
;
A
#
# COMPACT_ATOMS: atom_id res chain seq x y z
N MET A 1 -33.22 -23.25 16.28
CA MET A 1 -32.48 -22.01 16.55
C MET A 1 -31.90 -21.58 15.22
N ALA A 2 -32.37 -20.45 14.69
CA ALA A 2 -31.76 -19.89 13.48
C ALA A 2 -30.32 -19.48 13.86
N GLU A 3 -29.33 -19.95 13.11
CA GLU A 3 -27.98 -19.40 13.17
C GLU A 3 -28.13 -17.91 12.87
N GLU A 4 -27.91 -17.06 13.86
CA GLU A 4 -27.66 -15.64 13.60
C GLU A 4 -26.40 -15.61 12.76
N GLY A 5 -26.57 -15.46 11.44
CA GLY A 5 -25.47 -15.36 10.51
C GLY A 5 -24.57 -14.21 10.92
N PHE A 6 -23.26 -14.45 10.96
CA PHE A 6 -22.24 -13.40 11.17
C PHE A 6 -22.57 -12.19 10.30
N LYS A 7 -22.70 -11.02 10.90
CA LYS A 7 -22.97 -9.76 10.21
C LYS A 7 -21.89 -8.76 10.58
N LEU A 8 -21.05 -8.41 9.60
CA LEU A 8 -20.07 -7.34 9.74
C LEU A 8 -20.79 -6.01 9.97
N GLY A 9 -20.28 -5.23 10.92
CA GLY A 9 -20.70 -3.86 11.18
C GLY A 9 -20.13 -2.87 10.15
N GLU A 10 -20.16 -1.57 10.51
CA GLU A 10 -19.54 -0.54 9.66
C GLU A 10 -18.01 -0.74 9.57
N PRO A 11 -17.42 -0.71 8.37
CA PRO A 11 -15.99 -0.84 8.20
C PRO A 11 -15.21 0.30 8.85
N ALA A 12 -14.34 -0.01 9.80
CA ALA A 12 -13.43 0.94 10.43
C ALA A 12 -12.04 0.92 9.79
N LEU A 13 -11.60 -0.26 9.32
CA LEU A 13 -10.32 -0.46 8.67
C LEU A 13 -10.48 -1.41 7.47
N VAL A 14 -9.95 -1.00 6.33
CA VAL A 14 -9.89 -1.82 5.12
C VAL A 14 -8.44 -1.91 4.64
N CYS A 15 -7.91 -3.13 4.52
CA CYS A 15 -6.63 -3.37 3.90
C CYS A 15 -6.82 -4.14 2.59
N ARG A 16 -6.09 -3.74 1.55
CA ARG A 16 -6.09 -4.41 0.26
C ARG A 16 -4.66 -4.76 -0.10
N TRP A 17 -4.40 -6.04 -0.27
CA TRP A 17 -3.07 -6.55 -0.58
C TRP A 17 -3.09 -7.37 -1.85
N ARG A 18 -2.12 -7.09 -2.71
CA ARG A 18 -1.98 -7.83 -3.96
C ARG A 18 -1.72 -9.30 -3.71
N LEU A 19 -2.36 -10.17 -4.50
CA LEU A 19 -2.07 -11.59 -4.55
C LEU A 19 -1.17 -11.92 -5.75
N ALA A 20 -0.25 -12.85 -5.55
CA ALA A 20 0.56 -13.45 -6.61
C ALA A 20 0.77 -14.94 -6.29
N GLY A 21 0.43 -15.84 -7.22
CA GLY A 21 0.57 -17.27 -7.02
C GLY A 21 -0.17 -17.80 -5.79
N ARG A 22 -1.30 -17.21 -5.42
CA ARG A 22 -2.07 -17.55 -4.19
C ARG A 22 -1.34 -17.22 -2.89
N HIS A 23 -0.40 -16.29 -2.93
CA HIS A 23 0.29 -15.76 -1.75
C HIS A 23 0.10 -14.26 -1.66
N VAL A 24 0.22 -13.71 -0.46
CA VAL A 24 0.36 -12.27 -0.25
C VAL A 24 1.86 -11.96 -0.25
N PRO A 25 2.39 -11.35 -1.32
CA PRO A 25 3.79 -10.93 -1.33
C PRO A 25 4.09 -10.03 -0.15
N MET A 26 5.27 -10.17 0.44
CA MET A 26 5.69 -9.34 1.58
C MET A 26 4.77 -9.43 2.81
N LEU A 27 4.08 -10.53 3.05
CA LEU A 27 3.11 -10.69 4.14
C LEU A 27 3.66 -10.17 5.48
N ASN A 28 4.92 -10.45 5.81
CA ASN A 28 5.51 -9.99 7.07
C ASN A 28 5.63 -8.45 7.15
N ARG A 29 5.78 -7.74 6.01
CA ARG A 29 5.74 -6.28 5.98
C ARG A 29 4.32 -5.77 6.15
N HIS A 30 3.35 -6.39 5.48
CA HIS A 30 1.94 -6.06 5.65
C HIS A 30 1.49 -6.27 7.10
N MET A 31 1.90 -7.37 7.74
CA MET A 31 1.59 -7.61 9.16
C MET A 31 2.25 -6.59 10.08
N ARG A 32 3.46 -6.12 9.77
CA ARG A 32 4.12 -5.05 10.51
C ARG A 32 3.39 -3.72 10.36
N ALA A 33 2.98 -3.35 9.14
CA ALA A 33 2.18 -2.15 8.91
C ALA A 33 0.80 -2.26 9.58
N LEU A 34 0.15 -3.43 9.51
CA LEU A 34 -1.13 -3.69 10.17
C LEU A 34 -1.04 -3.53 11.69
N SER A 35 0.05 -4.00 12.32
CA SER A 35 0.25 -3.85 13.78
C SER A 35 0.39 -2.40 14.25
N GLN A 36 0.57 -1.47 13.33
CA GLN A 36 0.64 -0.03 13.61
C GLN A 36 -0.69 0.69 13.39
N ARG A 37 -1.72 -0.02 12.90
CA ARG A 37 -3.04 0.54 12.65
C ARG A 37 -3.91 0.48 13.90
N THR A 38 -4.93 1.33 13.90
CA THR A 38 -5.90 1.45 14.98
C THR A 38 -7.32 1.29 14.45
N VAL A 39 -8.21 0.82 15.31
CA VAL A 39 -9.66 0.81 15.11
C VAL A 39 -10.30 1.53 16.28
N GLY A 40 -11.09 2.57 16.03
CA GLY A 40 -11.64 3.41 17.10
C GLY A 40 -10.57 4.09 17.99
N GLY A 41 -9.36 4.33 17.47
CA GLY A 41 -8.22 4.87 18.20
C GLY A 41 -7.41 3.84 19.01
N GLU A 42 -7.87 2.59 19.08
CA GLU A 42 -7.20 1.51 19.84
C GLU A 42 -6.34 0.65 18.90
N PRO A 43 -5.12 0.26 19.31
CA PRO A 43 -4.26 -0.65 18.55
C PRO A 43 -4.92 -2.02 18.34
N LEU A 44 -4.67 -2.64 17.22
CA LEU A 44 -5.10 -4.02 16.98
C LEU A 44 -4.44 -4.99 17.98
N SER A 45 -5.23 -5.88 18.56
CA SER A 45 -4.72 -6.85 19.52
C SER A 45 -3.78 -7.88 18.88
N VAL A 46 -2.87 -8.44 19.67
CA VAL A 46 -1.97 -9.54 19.22
C VAL A 46 -2.79 -10.73 18.73
N ASN A 47 -3.93 -11.02 19.35
CA ASN A 47 -4.81 -12.11 18.94
C ASN A 47 -5.41 -11.85 17.56
N MET A 48 -5.84 -10.61 17.28
CA MET A 48 -6.33 -10.20 15.96
C MET A 48 -5.23 -10.36 14.89
N LEU A 49 -4.04 -9.85 15.18
CA LEU A 49 -2.90 -9.94 14.25
C LEU A 49 -2.53 -11.42 13.96
N SER A 50 -2.52 -12.25 14.99
CA SER A 50 -2.25 -13.69 14.84
C SER A 50 -3.35 -14.38 14.03
N TRP A 51 -4.61 -14.08 14.30
CA TRP A 51 -5.73 -14.59 13.54
C TRP A 51 -5.65 -14.18 12.05
N VAL A 52 -5.40 -12.89 11.77
CA VAL A 52 -5.25 -12.40 10.40
C VAL A 52 -4.17 -13.19 9.65
N LYS A 53 -2.98 -13.33 10.26
CA LYS A 53 -1.87 -14.05 9.61
C LYS A 53 -2.22 -15.52 9.34
N GLN A 54 -2.72 -16.22 10.34
CA GLN A 54 -3.09 -17.63 10.19
C GLN A 54 -4.22 -17.82 9.17
N HIS A 55 -5.22 -16.96 9.22
CA HIS A 55 -6.35 -17.03 8.29
C HIS A 55 -5.94 -16.81 6.84
N ILE A 56 -5.03 -15.87 6.58
CA ILE A 56 -4.44 -15.66 5.25
C ILE A 56 -3.73 -16.93 4.78
N GLU A 57 -2.84 -17.48 5.62
CA GLU A 57 -2.04 -18.67 5.27
C GLU A 57 -2.95 -19.87 4.97
N TRP A 58 -4.00 -20.09 5.74
CA TRP A 58 -4.92 -21.21 5.54
C TRP A 58 -5.88 -21.02 4.38
N SER A 59 -6.54 -19.87 4.29
CA SER A 59 -7.53 -19.60 3.24
C SER A 59 -6.91 -19.64 1.86
N LEU A 60 -5.70 -19.11 1.69
CA LEU A 60 -5.02 -19.13 0.40
C LEU A 60 -4.47 -20.52 0.04
N ALA A 61 -4.14 -21.36 1.03
CA ALA A 61 -3.67 -22.71 0.80
C ALA A 61 -4.81 -23.67 0.40
N GLU A 62 -5.96 -23.57 1.07
CA GLU A 62 -7.05 -24.54 0.98
C GLU A 62 -8.08 -24.22 -0.11
N ASP A 63 -8.35 -22.92 -0.36
CA ASP A 63 -9.38 -22.51 -1.30
C ASP A 63 -8.88 -22.52 -2.75
N ALA A 64 -9.25 -23.58 -3.48
CA ALA A 64 -8.90 -23.73 -4.90
C ALA A 64 -9.59 -22.70 -5.82
N SER A 65 -10.61 -22.00 -5.34
CA SER A 65 -11.33 -20.97 -6.11
C SER A 65 -10.61 -19.62 -6.10
N VAL A 66 -9.63 -19.42 -5.22
CA VAL A 66 -8.82 -18.19 -5.17
C VAL A 66 -8.01 -18.05 -6.45
N GLU A 67 -8.22 -16.93 -7.14
CA GLU A 67 -7.44 -16.60 -8.33
C GLU A 67 -5.95 -16.49 -8.00
N SER A 68 -5.09 -16.98 -8.91
CA SER A 68 -3.63 -16.92 -8.73
C SER A 68 -3.09 -15.49 -8.72
N VAL A 69 -3.85 -14.55 -9.29
CA VAL A 69 -3.54 -13.11 -9.31
C VAL A 69 -4.81 -12.36 -8.94
N GLY A 70 -4.76 -11.58 -7.87
CA GLY A 70 -5.94 -10.88 -7.38
C GLY A 70 -5.61 -9.90 -6.26
N VAL A 71 -6.61 -9.60 -5.47
CA VAL A 71 -6.51 -8.77 -4.25
C VAL A 71 -7.13 -9.53 -3.09
N LEU A 72 -6.41 -9.62 -1.98
CA LEU A 72 -6.97 -9.98 -0.69
C LEU A 72 -7.46 -8.69 -0.02
N MET A 73 -8.70 -8.70 0.41
CA MET A 73 -9.30 -7.62 1.20
C MET A 73 -9.55 -8.10 2.62
N LEU A 74 -8.97 -7.41 3.59
CA LEU A 74 -9.25 -7.55 5.01
C LEU A 74 -10.09 -6.35 5.45
N VAL A 75 -11.25 -6.62 6.03
CA VAL A 75 -12.12 -5.59 6.62
C VAL A 75 -12.26 -5.86 8.10
N ILE A 76 -12.04 -4.82 8.92
CA ILE A 76 -12.27 -4.85 10.38
C ILE A 76 -13.30 -3.76 10.67
N ASP A 77 -14.36 -4.11 11.38
CA ASP A 77 -15.42 -3.17 11.76
C ASP A 77 -15.10 -2.44 13.07
N GLU A 78 -15.97 -1.50 13.45
CA GLU A 78 -15.82 -0.72 14.68
C GLU A 78 -15.86 -1.57 15.97
N ALA A 79 -16.48 -2.74 15.92
CA ALA A 79 -16.53 -3.70 17.03
C ALA A 79 -15.28 -4.61 17.08
N GLY A 80 -14.35 -4.46 16.13
CA GLY A 80 -13.16 -5.31 16.02
C GLY A 80 -13.44 -6.69 15.44
N GLN A 81 -14.58 -6.88 14.77
CA GLN A 81 -14.85 -8.10 14.01
C GLN A 81 -14.16 -8.01 12.65
N ALA A 82 -13.60 -9.11 12.17
CA ALA A 82 -12.84 -9.11 10.93
C ALA A 82 -13.36 -10.15 9.92
N VAL A 83 -13.34 -9.78 8.64
CA VAL A 83 -13.59 -10.68 7.52
C VAL A 83 -12.50 -10.52 6.48
N MET A 84 -12.26 -11.58 5.72
CA MET A 84 -11.41 -11.58 4.55
C MET A 84 -12.18 -12.05 3.33
N SER A 85 -11.85 -11.46 2.20
CA SER A 85 -12.32 -11.89 0.88
C SER A 85 -11.22 -11.74 -0.14
N THR A 86 -11.33 -12.47 -1.24
CA THR A 86 -10.45 -12.34 -2.40
C THR A 86 -11.27 -11.93 -3.61
N GLY A 87 -10.65 -11.19 -4.53
CA GLY A 87 -11.27 -10.75 -5.76
C GLY A 87 -10.24 -10.50 -6.86
N ALA A 88 -10.73 -10.27 -8.07
CA ALA A 88 -9.87 -9.91 -9.19
C ALA A 88 -9.14 -8.59 -8.91
N TYR A 89 -7.92 -8.48 -9.41
CA TYR A 89 -7.20 -7.21 -9.40
C TYR A 89 -7.64 -6.34 -10.58
N GLU A 90 -7.95 -5.10 -10.29
CA GLU A 90 -8.25 -4.08 -11.29
C GLU A 90 -7.15 -3.00 -11.27
N PRO A 91 -6.42 -2.78 -12.39
CA PRO A 91 -5.49 -1.67 -12.51
C PRO A 91 -6.19 -0.33 -12.34
N LEU A 92 -5.44 0.70 -11.96
CA LEU A 92 -5.97 2.07 -11.95
C LEU A 92 -6.41 2.46 -13.37
N ALA A 93 -7.62 2.96 -13.51
CA ALA A 93 -8.17 3.43 -14.78
C ALA A 93 -7.50 4.74 -15.24
N ASP A 94 -7.01 5.54 -14.29
CA ASP A 94 -6.32 6.81 -14.53
C ASP A 94 -5.08 6.88 -13.64
N ALA A 95 -3.92 7.13 -14.24
CA ALA A 95 -2.63 7.31 -13.58
C ALA A 95 -2.03 8.68 -13.89
N THR A 96 -2.84 9.69 -14.20
CA THR A 96 -2.38 11.07 -14.26
C THR A 96 -1.96 11.57 -12.88
N PHE A 97 -1.10 12.56 -12.82
CA PHE A 97 -0.67 13.16 -11.55
C PHE A 97 -1.86 13.57 -10.67
N ASP A 98 -2.87 14.22 -11.25
CA ASP A 98 -4.05 14.67 -10.50
C ASP A 98 -4.83 13.50 -9.91
N ALA A 99 -5.00 12.41 -10.65
CA ALA A 99 -5.66 11.20 -10.16
C ALA A 99 -4.86 10.54 -9.03
N LEU A 100 -3.53 10.40 -9.18
CA LEU A 100 -2.67 9.83 -8.15
C LEU A 100 -2.61 10.72 -6.89
N MET A 101 -2.59 12.03 -7.06
CA MET A 101 -2.63 12.99 -5.96
C MET A 101 -3.95 12.90 -5.17
N ALA A 102 -5.08 12.79 -5.87
CA ALA A 102 -6.39 12.64 -5.23
C ALA A 102 -6.44 11.36 -4.38
N ARG A 103 -5.90 10.25 -4.90
CA ARG A 103 -5.80 8.98 -4.16
C ARG A 103 -4.93 9.11 -2.91
N ALA A 104 -3.72 9.68 -3.05
CA ALA A 104 -2.81 9.88 -1.92
C ALA A 104 -3.43 10.80 -0.85
N SER A 105 -4.23 11.79 -1.24
CA SER A 105 -4.96 12.66 -0.32
C SER A 105 -6.06 11.90 0.44
N ALA A 106 -6.81 11.03 -0.26
CA ALA A 106 -7.81 10.16 0.37
C ALA A 106 -7.16 9.16 1.34
N ALA A 107 -6.02 8.56 0.94
CA ALA A 107 -5.25 7.66 1.80
C ALA A 107 -4.73 8.34 3.08
N ARG A 108 -4.33 9.61 2.99
CA ARG A 108 -3.93 10.40 4.17
C ARG A 108 -5.11 10.65 5.11
N THR A 109 -6.30 10.99 4.57
CA THR A 109 -7.52 11.13 5.36
C THR A 109 -7.90 9.80 6.06
N GLU A 110 -7.65 8.67 5.42
CA GLU A 110 -7.79 7.35 6.05
C GLU A 110 -6.78 7.18 7.20
N ALA A 111 -5.53 7.58 7.00
CA ALA A 111 -4.48 7.49 8.02
C ALA A 111 -4.77 8.29 9.29
N ASP A 112 -5.49 9.42 9.19
CA ASP A 112 -5.92 10.21 10.36
C ASP A 112 -6.80 9.38 11.32
N ARG A 113 -7.50 8.38 10.79
CA ARG A 113 -8.38 7.49 11.58
C ARG A 113 -7.72 6.16 11.93
N THR A 114 -6.89 5.63 11.03
CA THR A 114 -6.36 4.27 11.11
C THR A 114 -4.86 4.21 11.41
N GLY A 115 -4.18 5.34 11.45
CA GLY A 115 -2.76 5.46 11.81
C GLY A 115 -1.76 5.15 10.68
N VAL A 116 -2.18 4.58 9.54
CA VAL A 116 -1.29 4.25 8.41
C VAL A 116 -2.02 4.44 7.09
N ALA A 117 -1.49 5.27 6.21
CA ALA A 117 -2.01 5.41 4.85
C ALA A 117 -1.74 4.12 4.04
N PRO A 118 -2.73 3.60 3.27
CA PRO A 118 -2.53 2.43 2.41
C PRO A 118 -1.65 2.71 1.19
N GLU A 119 -1.48 3.98 0.84
CA GLU A 119 -0.67 4.44 -0.30
C GLU A 119 -0.13 5.85 -0.06
N ALA A 120 0.99 6.19 -0.73
CA ALA A 120 1.60 7.51 -0.67
C ALA A 120 2.10 7.98 -2.04
N LEU A 121 2.02 9.29 -2.29
CA LEU A 121 2.66 9.92 -3.43
C LEU A 121 4.16 10.06 -3.13
N CYS A 122 4.99 9.76 -4.14
CA CYS A 122 6.43 9.93 -4.08
C CYS A 122 6.92 10.68 -5.31
N SER A 123 8.04 11.40 -5.18
CA SER A 123 8.78 11.93 -6.32
C SER A 123 10.20 11.36 -6.37
N VAL A 124 10.72 11.25 -7.59
CA VAL A 124 12.09 10.78 -7.86
C VAL A 124 12.78 11.83 -8.71
N ALA A 125 13.85 12.40 -8.19
CA ALA A 125 14.67 13.37 -8.90
C ALA A 125 16.12 13.32 -8.41
N GLU A 126 17.07 13.45 -9.33
CA GLU A 126 18.51 13.66 -9.04
C GLU A 126 19.09 12.67 -8.00
N GLY A 127 18.69 11.40 -8.06
CA GLY A 127 19.16 10.37 -7.12
C GLY A 127 18.52 10.47 -5.72
N SER A 128 17.39 11.15 -5.60
CA SER A 128 16.60 11.25 -4.37
C SER A 128 15.20 10.69 -4.58
N LEU A 129 14.70 10.01 -3.56
CA LEU A 129 13.30 9.63 -3.41
C LEU A 129 12.69 10.50 -2.30
N VAL A 130 11.68 11.29 -2.63
CA VAL A 130 10.91 12.04 -1.63
C VAL A 130 9.55 11.38 -1.46
N VAL A 131 9.22 10.97 -0.25
CA VAL A 131 7.93 10.38 0.10
C VAL A 131 7.04 11.46 0.70
N GLY A 132 5.84 11.62 0.17
CA GLY A 132 4.90 12.69 0.54
C GLY A 132 4.20 12.46 1.89
N VAL A 133 4.95 12.16 2.94
CA VAL A 133 4.47 11.90 4.31
C VAL A 133 5.32 12.68 5.33
N SER A 134 4.83 12.81 6.57
CA SER A 134 5.61 13.40 7.65
C SER A 134 6.78 12.48 8.07
N PRO A 135 7.89 13.03 8.60
CA PRO A 135 9.05 12.22 9.01
C PRO A 135 8.71 11.08 9.96
N ASP A 136 7.83 11.33 10.91
CA ASP A 136 7.43 10.34 11.94
C ASP A 136 6.18 9.53 11.55
N GLU A 137 5.61 9.76 10.36
CA GLU A 137 4.42 9.08 9.90
C GLU A 137 4.71 7.62 9.58
N ARG A 138 3.80 6.75 10.00
CA ARG A 138 3.87 5.32 9.69
C ARG A 138 3.41 5.08 8.27
N VAL A 139 4.13 4.23 7.56
CA VAL A 139 3.87 3.96 6.14
C VAL A 139 3.46 2.51 5.90
N CYS A 140 2.74 2.27 4.82
CA CYS A 140 2.34 0.94 4.40
C CYS A 140 3.54 0.08 3.94
N ALA A 141 3.30 -1.21 3.72
CA ALA A 141 4.34 -2.18 3.38
C ALA A 141 5.06 -1.84 2.08
N ALA A 142 4.32 -1.43 1.05
CA ALA A 142 4.87 -1.06 -0.25
C ALA A 142 5.79 0.17 -0.14
N VAL A 143 5.37 1.22 0.56
CA VAL A 143 6.18 2.42 0.76
C VAL A 143 7.47 2.08 1.51
N SER A 144 7.39 1.32 2.61
CA SER A 144 8.59 0.92 3.36
C SER A 144 9.56 0.05 2.55
N LEU A 145 9.05 -0.71 1.58
CA LEU A 145 9.89 -1.47 0.65
C LEU A 145 10.59 -0.55 -0.33
N ILE A 146 9.87 0.41 -0.92
CA ILE A 146 10.45 1.34 -1.91
C ILE A 146 11.50 2.23 -1.27
N GLU A 147 11.28 2.72 -0.05
CA GLU A 147 12.32 3.42 0.73
C GLU A 147 13.59 2.57 0.83
N GLN A 148 13.49 1.31 1.24
CA GLN A 148 14.63 0.41 1.36
C GLN A 148 15.30 0.10 -0.01
N LEU A 149 14.53 -0.06 -1.08
CA LEU A 149 15.08 -0.27 -2.42
C LEU A 149 15.84 0.95 -2.93
N ALA A 150 15.32 2.15 -2.70
CA ALA A 150 15.97 3.42 -3.04
C ALA A 150 17.31 3.57 -2.29
N GLU A 151 17.32 3.33 -0.98
CA GLU A 151 18.56 3.33 -0.17
C GLU A 151 19.58 2.31 -0.68
N THR A 152 19.14 1.10 -1.03
CA THR A 152 20.02 0.04 -1.58
C THR A 152 20.68 0.46 -2.90
N ARG A 153 20.00 1.30 -3.67
CA ARG A 153 20.50 1.90 -4.92
C ARG A 153 21.41 3.11 -4.69
N GLY A 154 21.53 3.58 -3.44
CA GLY A 154 22.28 4.76 -3.09
C GLY A 154 21.49 6.07 -3.29
N CYS A 155 20.17 5.98 -3.51
CA CYS A 155 19.33 7.16 -3.52
C CYS A 155 19.16 7.71 -2.10
N ARG A 156 19.14 9.03 -1.98
CA ARG A 156 18.77 9.68 -0.72
C ARG A 156 17.25 9.56 -0.54
N VAL A 157 16.82 9.11 0.61
CA VAL A 157 15.39 9.01 0.96
C VAL A 157 15.02 10.15 1.90
N GLU A 158 14.01 10.90 1.53
CA GLU A 158 13.48 12.01 2.32
C GLU A 158 11.96 11.88 2.47
N ARG A 159 11.42 12.42 3.56
CA ARG A 159 9.98 12.50 3.81
C ARG A 159 9.59 13.97 3.91
N ASP A 160 8.63 14.38 3.07
CA ASP A 160 8.16 15.76 3.01
C ASP A 160 6.63 15.81 2.86
N PRO A 161 5.88 16.19 3.90
CA PRO A 161 4.42 16.30 3.83
C PRO A 161 3.94 17.39 2.86
N ALA A 162 4.83 18.33 2.46
CA ALA A 162 4.52 19.40 1.51
C ALA A 162 4.80 18.98 0.04
N LEU A 163 5.21 17.74 -0.24
CA LEU A 163 5.56 17.27 -1.58
C LEU A 163 4.49 17.62 -2.62
N GLN A 164 3.22 17.30 -2.33
CA GLN A 164 2.10 17.58 -3.25
C GLN A 164 2.01 19.05 -3.59
N TYR A 165 2.11 19.93 -2.59
CA TYR A 165 2.09 21.38 -2.79
C TYR A 165 3.26 21.85 -3.67
N ARG A 166 4.47 21.34 -3.42
CA ARG A 166 5.67 21.70 -4.21
C ARG A 166 5.51 21.35 -5.69
N ILE A 167 5.01 20.13 -5.97
CA ILE A 167 4.79 19.68 -7.34
C ILE A 167 3.73 20.55 -8.04
N VAL A 168 2.59 20.82 -7.38
CA VAL A 168 1.52 21.68 -7.92
C VAL A 168 2.00 23.11 -8.16
N ALA A 169 2.84 23.64 -7.27
CA ALA A 169 3.43 24.98 -7.43
C ALA A 169 4.54 25.05 -8.50
N GLY A 170 4.89 23.92 -9.15
CA GLY A 170 5.96 23.88 -10.15
C GLY A 170 7.36 24.06 -9.55
N LEU A 171 7.52 23.79 -8.27
CA LEU A 171 8.80 23.87 -7.55
C LEU A 171 9.59 22.55 -7.62
N ASP A 172 8.99 21.51 -8.18
CA ASP A 172 9.55 20.17 -8.30
C ASP A 172 9.19 19.60 -9.69
N ASP A 173 10.18 19.40 -10.54
CA ASP A 173 10.05 18.79 -11.88
C ASP A 173 10.58 17.36 -11.87
N ALA A 174 10.06 16.57 -10.97
CA ALA A 174 10.47 15.20 -10.74
C ALA A 174 9.54 14.21 -11.43
N ALA A 175 10.02 12.98 -11.62
CA ALA A 175 9.14 11.84 -11.89
C ALA A 175 8.25 11.58 -10.66
N VAL A 176 6.95 11.41 -10.89
CA VAL A 176 5.98 11.18 -9.81
C VAL A 176 5.44 9.76 -9.89
N VAL A 177 5.33 9.12 -8.73
CA VAL A 177 4.74 7.78 -8.59
C VAL A 177 3.79 7.73 -7.40
N LEU A 178 2.76 6.90 -7.49
CA LEU A 178 1.99 6.43 -6.34
C LEU A 178 2.55 5.09 -5.91
N VAL A 179 2.82 4.92 -4.62
CA VAL A 179 3.23 3.63 -4.03
C VAL A 179 2.10 3.11 -3.16
N SER A 180 1.59 1.93 -3.48
CA SER A 180 0.36 1.35 -2.91
C SER A 180 0.54 -0.12 -2.56
N ASP A 181 -0.06 -0.56 -1.46
CA ASP A 181 -0.12 -1.98 -1.09
C ASP A 181 -0.95 -2.82 -2.09
N GLU A 182 -1.93 -2.21 -2.75
CA GLU A 182 -2.77 -2.85 -3.76
C GLU A 182 -2.15 -2.79 -5.16
N HIS A 183 -1.68 -1.60 -5.57
CA HIS A 183 -1.28 -1.34 -6.96
C HIS A 183 0.23 -1.41 -7.19
N GLY A 184 1.02 -1.49 -6.12
CA GLY A 184 2.49 -1.44 -6.22
C GLY A 184 2.99 -0.04 -6.53
N VAL A 185 3.94 0.07 -7.45
CA VAL A 185 4.50 1.35 -7.90
C VAL A 185 3.83 1.75 -9.21
N VAL A 186 3.07 2.84 -9.18
CA VAL A 186 2.32 3.36 -10.35
C VAL A 186 2.90 4.71 -10.76
N PRO A 187 3.64 4.78 -11.88
CA PRO A 187 4.16 6.05 -12.40
C PRO A 187 3.03 6.94 -12.93
N ALA A 188 3.14 8.25 -12.68
CA ALA A 188 2.26 9.22 -13.31
C ALA A 188 2.55 9.29 -14.82
N THR A 189 1.50 9.22 -15.65
CA THR A 189 1.61 9.20 -17.11
C THR A 189 2.03 10.54 -17.71
N ASP A 190 1.85 11.63 -16.96
CA ASP A 190 2.09 13.02 -17.36
C ASP A 190 3.23 13.69 -16.57
N ARG A 191 3.96 12.95 -15.70
CA ARG A 191 5.07 13.43 -14.87
C ARG A 191 6.22 12.42 -14.82
N ALA A 192 6.90 12.26 -15.95
CA ALA A 192 7.99 11.28 -16.08
C ALA A 192 9.35 11.76 -15.55
N GLY A 193 9.51 13.05 -15.29
CA GLY A 193 10.80 13.65 -14.92
C GLY A 193 11.85 13.57 -16.04
N ALA A 194 13.12 13.76 -15.67
CA ALA A 194 14.26 13.58 -16.58
C ALA A 194 14.49 12.08 -16.92
N ALA A 195 15.24 11.80 -17.96
CA ALA A 195 15.51 10.42 -18.38
C ALA A 195 16.17 9.55 -17.29
N GLN A 196 17.01 10.15 -16.44
CA GLN A 196 17.63 9.46 -15.31
C GLN A 196 16.61 9.11 -14.24
N ASP A 197 15.68 10.01 -13.94
CA ASP A 197 14.62 9.80 -12.94
C ASP A 197 13.65 8.71 -13.41
N ALA A 198 13.32 8.71 -14.70
CA ALA A 198 12.52 7.65 -15.32
C ALA A 198 13.20 6.27 -15.22
N ALA A 199 14.54 6.20 -15.30
CA ALA A 199 15.28 4.96 -15.12
C ALA A 199 15.23 4.45 -13.66
N GLU A 200 15.29 5.33 -12.67
CA GLU A 200 15.13 4.95 -11.27
C GLU A 200 13.68 4.50 -10.97
N VAL A 201 12.68 5.20 -11.51
CA VAL A 201 11.28 4.77 -11.42
C VAL A 201 11.11 3.38 -12.05
N PHE A 202 11.64 3.14 -13.24
CA PHE A 202 11.59 1.83 -13.91
C PHE A 202 12.25 0.74 -13.05
N PHE A 203 13.37 1.04 -12.40
CA PHE A 203 14.00 0.11 -11.46
C PHE A 203 13.06 -0.24 -10.29
N MET A 204 12.43 0.77 -9.66
CA MET A 204 11.51 0.55 -8.53
C MET A 204 10.31 -0.31 -8.94
N VAL A 205 9.70 -0.02 -10.08
CA VAL A 205 8.60 -0.82 -10.66
C VAL A 205 9.05 -2.26 -10.86
N SER A 206 10.16 -2.46 -11.59
CA SER A 206 10.65 -3.80 -11.93
C SER A 206 11.07 -4.60 -10.70
N ALA A 207 11.70 -3.96 -9.70
CA ALA A 207 12.10 -4.63 -8.46
C ALA A 207 10.89 -5.03 -7.63
N PHE A 208 9.88 -4.16 -7.54
CA PHE A 208 8.61 -4.47 -6.85
C PHE A 208 7.91 -5.65 -7.52
N GLU A 209 7.79 -5.64 -8.85
CA GLU A 209 7.17 -6.73 -9.61
C GLU A 209 7.90 -8.06 -9.42
N LYS A 210 9.23 -8.06 -9.48
CA LYS A 210 10.03 -9.27 -9.20
C LYS A 210 9.79 -9.83 -7.81
N LEU A 211 9.73 -8.97 -6.79
CA LEU A 211 9.46 -9.40 -5.42
C LEU A 211 8.04 -9.95 -5.28
N ARG A 212 7.07 -9.32 -5.95
CA ARG A 212 5.70 -9.82 -6.01
C ARG A 212 5.64 -11.21 -6.66
N ASP A 213 6.25 -11.36 -7.83
CA ASP A 213 6.16 -12.59 -8.63
C ASP A 213 7.03 -13.73 -8.07
N SER A 214 8.02 -13.42 -7.23
CA SER A 214 8.85 -14.40 -6.52
C SER A 214 8.21 -14.92 -5.21
N ALA A 215 7.09 -14.36 -4.78
CA ALA A 215 6.36 -14.86 -3.63
C ALA A 215 5.80 -16.26 -3.93
N ARG A 216 6.33 -17.27 -3.22
CA ARG A 216 5.95 -18.68 -3.32
C ARG A 216 5.64 -19.21 -1.93
#